data_ca220eed9053177e956765fd9f27243f
#
_entry.id   ca220eed9053177e956765fd9f27243f
#
_cell.length_a   1.000
_cell.length_b   1.000
_cell.length_c   1.000
_cell.angle_alpha   90.00
_cell.angle_beta   90.00
_cell.angle_gamma   90.00
#
_symmetry.space_group_name_H-M   'P 1'
#
loop_
_entity.id
_entity.type
_entity.pdbx_description
1 polymer ?
#
loop_
_entity_poly.entity_id
_entity_poly.type
_entity_poly.pdbx_seq_one_letter_code
_entity_poly.pdbx_strand_id
1 'polypeptide(L)'
;MLKNNFKYILFLLVLILVSCAKRGSITGGLKDTIAPVLKMSFPKNFSTNFKGNEIRLTFDEYIKLKDLRKQLIISPPMKNEPLILPTNVSKYLTVKINDTLQPNTTYSFNFGQSIEDNNEGNPYSQFKYIFSTGAYIDSLTLGGTLKDAYNKEVESFVSVMLYDVNDTFKDSVVYNENPRYITNTLDSAKTFKLENLKAGKYLLVAMKDYNSNAKFNLEKDKIGFRKQFITIPNDTTYEVKLFKEVRPFKAFKPIQASENRLFLPYEGKADKAKITLKNGAEILPSMTTKFPKKDSLQIWFKPLKVDSLQLAVAKDKYKGDFTFKIKTLKKDSLKISAVQNSILNFRERFTIETATPLTRFDNSKIKLFNKDSVAVDFKTEYDDFNQQLSFDFKKEPSEKYTFSIMPGALTDYLERSNDSLIYKLGTKELADYGNLTVSLQNIKRFPVIVELTNEKGDILATEYSESNTKVEFNLVEPSLFTLRLIYDDNKNKEWDSGSYIEKRQAEEVVYFSKPIDVRANWDVEQVFDVNIPYTPEPK
;
A
#
# COMPACT_ATOMS: atom_id res chain seq x y z
N MET A 1 -75.67 -11.76 -27.12
CA MET A 1 -75.19 -10.37 -27.00
C MET A 1 -74.03 -10.20 -25.98
N LEU A 2 -73.84 -11.07 -25.04
CA LEU A 2 -72.75 -10.89 -24.02
C LEU A 2 -71.31 -11.19 -24.53
N LYS A 3 -71.13 -12.03 -25.57
CA LYS A 3 -69.79 -12.42 -26.04
C LYS A 3 -69.03 -11.34 -26.84
N ASN A 4 -69.70 -10.39 -27.42
CA ASN A 4 -69.07 -9.31 -28.17
C ASN A 4 -68.60 -8.16 -27.26
N ASN A 5 -69.29 -7.90 -26.16
CA ASN A 5 -68.90 -6.83 -25.22
C ASN A 5 -67.60 -7.17 -24.43
N PHE A 6 -67.34 -8.45 -24.22
CA PHE A 6 -66.11 -8.87 -23.57
C PHE A 6 -64.83 -8.55 -24.37
N LYS A 7 -64.91 -8.63 -25.68
CA LYS A 7 -63.80 -8.26 -26.59
C LYS A 7 -63.48 -6.77 -26.54
N TYR A 8 -64.51 -5.95 -26.45
CA TYR A 8 -64.35 -4.47 -26.34
C TYR A 8 -63.80 -4.07 -24.95
N ILE A 9 -64.22 -4.76 -23.88
CA ILE A 9 -63.70 -4.57 -22.53
C ILE A 9 -62.23 -4.99 -22.45
N LEU A 10 -61.87 -6.16 -23.06
CA LEU A 10 -60.49 -6.61 -23.12
C LEU A 10 -59.60 -5.65 -23.93
N PHE A 11 -60.11 -5.13 -25.06
CA PHE A 11 -59.39 -4.15 -25.89
C PHE A 11 -59.20 -2.81 -25.16
N LEU A 12 -60.20 -2.35 -24.39
CA LEU A 12 -60.12 -1.15 -23.56
C LEU A 12 -59.11 -1.34 -22.41
N LEU A 13 -59.06 -2.54 -21.82
CA LEU A 13 -58.07 -2.88 -20.76
C LEU A 13 -56.63 -2.91 -21.27
N VAL A 14 -56.42 -3.39 -22.50
CA VAL A 14 -55.11 -3.40 -23.16
C VAL A 14 -54.68 -1.95 -23.51
N LEU A 15 -55.59 -1.08 -23.90
CA LEU A 15 -55.28 0.34 -24.15
C LEU A 15 -54.87 1.09 -22.88
N ILE A 16 -55.37 0.71 -21.70
CA ILE A 16 -54.99 1.29 -20.42
C ILE A 16 -53.57 0.82 -20.00
N LEU A 17 -53.19 -0.40 -20.37
CA LEU A 17 -51.85 -0.95 -20.07
C LEU A 17 -50.71 -0.37 -20.93
N VAL A 18 -51.02 0.23 -22.08
CA VAL A 18 -50.06 0.88 -22.99
C VAL A 18 -49.82 2.35 -22.65
N SER A 19 -50.61 2.92 -21.76
CA SER A 19 -50.38 4.27 -21.24
C SER A 19 -49.27 4.29 -20.20
N CYS A 20 -48.08 3.93 -20.60
CA CYS A 20 -46.86 4.25 -19.86
C CYS A 20 -46.68 5.78 -19.98
N ALA A 21 -47.15 6.51 -19.00
CA ALA A 21 -46.76 7.89 -18.83
C ALA A 21 -45.25 7.93 -18.63
N LYS A 22 -44.49 8.27 -19.67
CA LYS A 22 -43.12 8.73 -19.50
C LYS A 22 -43.18 9.89 -18.51
N ARG A 23 -42.66 9.71 -17.31
CA ARG A 23 -42.31 10.82 -16.45
C ARG A 23 -41.31 11.65 -17.26
N GLY A 24 -41.80 12.70 -17.91
CA GLY A 24 -40.96 13.72 -18.50
C GLY A 24 -40.12 14.27 -17.34
N SER A 25 -38.81 14.07 -17.38
CA SER A 25 -37.92 14.90 -16.59
C SER A 25 -38.23 16.33 -17.04
N ILE A 26 -38.62 17.18 -16.12
CA ILE A 26 -38.74 18.61 -16.36
C ILE A 26 -37.29 19.05 -16.69
N THR A 27 -36.99 19.20 -17.97
CA THR A 27 -35.76 19.85 -18.45
C THR A 27 -36.01 21.34 -18.29
N GLY A 28 -36.02 21.83 -17.05
CA GLY A 28 -35.96 23.24 -16.74
C GLY A 28 -34.59 23.76 -17.06
N GLY A 29 -34.51 24.96 -17.63
CA GLY A 29 -33.39 25.84 -17.84
C GLY A 29 -31.97 25.29 -18.01
N LEU A 30 -30.99 26.12 -18.28
CA LEU A 30 -29.58 25.78 -18.23
C LEU A 30 -29.21 25.30 -16.80
N LYS A 31 -28.47 24.21 -16.70
CA LYS A 31 -27.97 23.71 -15.41
C LYS A 31 -27.17 24.80 -14.71
N ASP A 32 -27.51 25.11 -13.47
CA ASP A 32 -26.72 26.04 -12.67
C ASP A 32 -25.33 25.48 -12.42
N THR A 33 -24.31 26.30 -12.63
CA THR A 33 -22.89 25.98 -12.41
C THR A 33 -22.25 26.91 -11.39
N ILE A 34 -23.06 27.77 -10.74
CA ILE A 34 -22.59 28.75 -9.78
C ILE A 34 -22.57 28.10 -8.39
N ALA A 35 -21.49 28.26 -7.69
CA ALA A 35 -21.37 27.79 -6.30
C ALA A 35 -22.11 28.77 -5.35
N PRO A 36 -22.62 28.29 -4.21
CA PRO A 36 -23.21 29.14 -3.20
C PRO A 36 -22.24 30.23 -2.71
N VAL A 37 -22.75 31.41 -2.37
CA VAL A 37 -21.96 32.54 -1.92
C VAL A 37 -22.26 32.86 -0.45
N LEU A 38 -21.23 33.01 0.37
CA LEU A 38 -21.35 33.45 1.75
C LEU A 38 -21.83 34.93 1.77
N LYS A 39 -23.02 35.20 2.26
CA LYS A 39 -23.58 36.56 2.41
C LYS A 39 -23.14 37.20 3.71
N MET A 40 -23.12 36.44 4.79
CA MET A 40 -22.81 36.98 6.13
C MET A 40 -22.24 35.90 7.03
N SER A 41 -21.32 36.29 7.89
CA SER A 41 -20.84 35.46 9.01
C SER A 41 -20.94 36.24 10.32
N PHE A 42 -21.30 35.54 11.38
CA PHE A 42 -21.29 36.10 12.73
C PHE A 42 -20.63 35.12 13.71
N PRO A 43 -19.55 35.53 14.42
CA PRO A 43 -18.79 36.79 14.21
C PRO A 43 -18.27 36.90 12.76
N LYS A 44 -17.83 38.10 12.37
CA LYS A 44 -17.27 38.34 11.05
C LYS A 44 -16.02 37.48 10.81
N ASN A 45 -15.89 36.95 9.61
CA ASN A 45 -14.65 36.24 9.22
C ASN A 45 -13.43 37.16 9.42
N PHE A 46 -12.31 36.60 9.86
CA PHE A 46 -11.09 37.30 10.30
C PHE A 46 -11.29 38.20 11.54
N SER A 47 -12.23 37.86 12.44
CA SER A 47 -12.39 38.55 13.70
C SER A 47 -11.27 38.23 14.69
N THR A 48 -10.92 39.21 15.54
CA THR A 48 -9.95 39.08 16.63
C THR A 48 -10.67 39.15 17.97
N ASN A 49 -9.96 38.80 19.06
CA ASN A 49 -10.51 38.78 20.42
C ASN A 49 -11.81 37.96 20.53
N PHE A 50 -11.87 36.87 19.82
CA PHE A 50 -13.01 35.97 19.81
C PHE A 50 -13.21 35.34 21.19
N LYS A 51 -14.40 35.55 21.78
CA LYS A 51 -14.79 35.05 23.10
C LYS A 51 -16.02 34.12 23.06
N GLY A 52 -16.61 33.98 21.89
CA GLY A 52 -17.80 33.14 21.69
C GLY A 52 -17.47 31.65 21.57
N ASN A 53 -18.51 30.87 21.51
CA ASN A 53 -18.46 29.43 21.23
C ASN A 53 -19.31 29.02 20.01
N GLU A 54 -19.84 30.01 19.26
CA GLU A 54 -20.70 29.77 18.12
C GLU A 54 -20.30 30.67 16.96
N ILE A 55 -20.30 30.07 15.74
CA ILE A 55 -20.09 30.76 14.48
C ILE A 55 -21.29 30.46 13.60
N ARG A 56 -21.90 31.50 13.02
CA ARG A 56 -23.01 31.37 12.08
C ARG A 56 -22.61 31.89 10.71
N LEU A 57 -22.81 31.07 9.69
CA LEU A 57 -22.56 31.37 8.28
C LEU A 57 -23.89 31.39 7.54
N THR A 58 -24.16 32.41 6.74
CA THR A 58 -25.42 32.55 5.96
C THR A 58 -25.10 32.68 4.47
N PHE A 59 -25.72 31.85 3.67
CA PHE A 59 -25.53 31.76 2.21
C PHE A 59 -26.72 32.40 1.46
N ASP A 60 -26.51 32.71 0.18
CA ASP A 60 -27.52 33.26 -0.69
C ASP A 60 -28.58 32.23 -1.07
N GLU A 61 -28.20 30.96 -1.13
CA GLU A 61 -29.04 29.84 -1.50
C GLU A 61 -29.03 28.70 -0.47
N TYR A 62 -29.79 27.65 -0.75
CA TYR A 62 -29.81 26.45 0.08
C TYR A 62 -28.58 25.59 -0.18
N ILE A 63 -27.87 25.29 0.89
CA ILE A 63 -26.67 24.43 0.91
C ILE A 63 -26.96 23.11 1.58
N LYS A 64 -26.15 22.10 1.24
CA LYS A 64 -26.01 20.83 1.95
C LYS A 64 -24.56 20.54 2.26
N LEU A 65 -24.31 19.70 3.25
CA LEU A 65 -22.96 19.28 3.64
C LEU A 65 -22.67 17.89 3.09
N LYS A 66 -21.58 17.77 2.36
CA LYS A 66 -21.12 16.52 1.77
C LYS A 66 -19.75 16.13 2.31
N ASP A 67 -19.62 14.88 2.73
CA ASP A 67 -18.35 14.32 3.25
C ASP A 67 -17.62 15.21 4.27
N LEU A 68 -18.38 15.97 5.07
CA LEU A 68 -17.87 16.97 6.00
C LEU A 68 -16.71 16.43 6.85
N ARG A 69 -16.83 15.20 7.36
CA ARG A 69 -15.83 14.60 8.24
C ARG A 69 -14.47 14.41 7.55
N LYS A 70 -14.44 14.24 6.22
CA LYS A 70 -13.20 14.11 5.44
C LYS A 70 -12.65 15.46 5.00
N GLN A 71 -13.56 16.42 4.76
CA GLN A 71 -13.23 17.69 4.12
C GLN A 71 -12.90 18.79 5.12
N LEU A 72 -13.52 18.77 6.31
CA LEU A 72 -13.32 19.80 7.31
C LEU A 72 -11.98 19.63 8.02
N ILE A 73 -11.14 20.65 7.91
CA ILE A 73 -9.84 20.72 8.58
C ILE A 73 -9.86 21.89 9.55
N ILE A 74 -9.60 21.60 10.82
CA ILE A 74 -9.53 22.60 11.87
C ILE A 74 -8.08 22.72 12.35
N SER A 75 -7.52 23.90 12.23
CA SER A 75 -6.13 24.18 12.65
C SER A 75 -6.07 25.39 13.60
N PRO A 76 -5.51 25.24 14.80
CA PRO A 76 -5.12 24.01 15.50
C PRO A 76 -6.28 23.01 15.65
N PRO A 77 -5.99 21.68 15.68
CA PRO A 77 -7.05 20.69 15.90
C PRO A 77 -7.63 20.82 17.31
N MET A 78 -8.92 20.59 17.42
CA MET A 78 -9.65 20.63 18.68
C MET A 78 -9.65 19.26 19.36
N LYS A 79 -9.68 19.25 20.70
CA LYS A 79 -9.80 18.00 21.46
C LYS A 79 -11.19 17.39 21.31
N ASN A 80 -12.22 18.24 21.31
CA ASN A 80 -13.60 17.86 21.06
C ASN A 80 -14.04 18.45 19.71
N GLU A 81 -14.54 17.60 18.81
CA GLU A 81 -15.02 18.06 17.52
C GLU A 81 -16.18 19.06 17.70
N PRO A 82 -16.22 20.17 16.93
CA PRO A 82 -17.33 21.09 16.96
C PRO A 82 -18.59 20.46 16.37
N LEU A 83 -19.73 20.85 16.87
CA LEU A 83 -21.02 20.45 16.33
C LEU A 83 -21.42 21.41 15.21
N ILE A 84 -21.68 20.87 14.02
CA ILE A 84 -22.07 21.64 12.84
C ILE A 84 -23.53 21.36 12.50
N LEU A 85 -24.35 22.40 12.48
CA LEU A 85 -25.80 22.35 12.35
C LEU A 85 -26.32 23.36 11.29
N PRO A 86 -27.44 23.08 10.65
CA PRO A 86 -28.15 21.79 10.63
C PRO A 86 -27.42 20.76 9.74
N THR A 87 -27.74 19.48 9.92
CA THR A 87 -27.20 18.39 9.10
C THR A 87 -27.96 18.19 7.78
N ASN A 88 -29.09 18.83 7.65
CA ASN A 88 -29.94 18.84 6.45
C ASN A 88 -29.84 20.19 5.72
N VAL A 89 -30.50 20.27 4.59
CA VAL A 89 -30.51 21.46 3.70
C VAL A 89 -30.91 22.72 4.44
N SER A 90 -30.14 23.80 4.30
CA SER A 90 -30.39 25.10 4.94
C SER A 90 -29.69 26.24 4.20
N LYS A 91 -30.13 27.49 4.41
CA LYS A 91 -29.39 28.69 3.99
C LYS A 91 -28.36 29.16 5.01
N TYR A 92 -28.26 28.51 6.16
CA TYR A 92 -27.29 28.86 7.18
C TYR A 92 -26.62 27.63 7.75
N LEU A 93 -25.41 27.81 8.24
CA LEU A 93 -24.61 26.83 8.94
C LEU A 93 -24.17 27.41 10.26
N THR A 94 -24.33 26.65 11.34
CA THR A 94 -23.87 27.01 12.68
C THR A 94 -22.80 26.04 13.13
N VAL A 95 -21.63 26.56 13.52
CA VAL A 95 -20.54 25.79 14.11
C VAL A 95 -20.53 26.07 15.61
N LYS A 96 -20.82 25.06 16.43
CA LYS A 96 -20.74 25.15 17.89
C LYS A 96 -19.44 24.54 18.39
N ILE A 97 -18.61 25.37 18.99
CA ILE A 97 -17.32 24.97 19.52
C ILE A 97 -17.52 24.41 20.92
N ASN A 98 -17.20 23.13 21.10
CA ASN A 98 -17.37 22.40 22.37
C ASN A 98 -16.04 22.23 23.12
N ASP A 99 -15.04 23.02 22.74
CA ASP A 99 -13.69 22.93 23.31
C ASP A 99 -13.27 24.27 23.93
N THR A 100 -12.30 24.21 24.83
CA THR A 100 -11.69 25.42 25.39
C THR A 100 -10.63 25.94 24.42
N LEU A 101 -10.87 27.11 23.85
CA LEU A 101 -9.94 27.73 22.91
C LEU A 101 -8.66 28.20 23.62
N GLN A 102 -7.53 27.96 23.00
CA GLN A 102 -6.22 28.43 23.50
C GLN A 102 -6.14 29.96 23.39
N PRO A 103 -5.55 30.65 24.36
CA PRO A 103 -5.38 32.09 24.31
C PRO A 103 -4.39 32.49 23.21
N ASN A 104 -4.58 33.71 22.69
CA ASN A 104 -3.72 34.30 21.65
C ASN A 104 -3.44 33.36 20.47
N THR A 105 -4.47 32.67 19.99
CA THR A 105 -4.34 31.62 18.95
C THR A 105 -5.27 31.88 17.79
N THR A 106 -4.75 31.79 16.57
CA THR A 106 -5.52 31.88 15.35
C THR A 106 -6.04 30.49 15.00
N TYR A 107 -7.36 30.36 14.82
CA TYR A 107 -8.06 29.17 14.40
C TYR A 107 -8.53 29.32 12.95
N SER A 108 -8.39 28.27 12.17
CA SER A 108 -8.88 28.16 10.79
C SER A 108 -9.78 26.95 10.65
N PHE A 109 -10.99 27.14 10.16
CA PHE A 109 -11.93 26.10 9.78
C PHE A 109 -11.98 26.05 8.24
N ASN A 110 -11.26 25.13 7.64
CA ASN A 110 -11.26 24.91 6.20
C ASN A 110 -12.30 23.84 5.85
N PHE A 111 -13.35 24.21 5.14
CA PHE A 111 -14.45 23.33 4.77
C PHE A 111 -14.17 22.50 3.50
N GLY A 112 -13.01 22.70 2.85
CA GLY A 112 -12.65 21.97 1.63
C GLY A 112 -13.70 22.14 0.53
N GLN A 113 -14.30 21.04 0.12
CA GLN A 113 -15.42 21.00 -0.84
C GLN A 113 -16.74 20.53 -0.19
N SER A 114 -16.83 20.57 1.14
CA SER A 114 -17.98 20.01 1.85
C SER A 114 -19.25 20.84 1.76
N ILE A 115 -19.16 22.13 1.50
CA ILE A 115 -20.33 23.02 1.34
C ILE A 115 -20.67 23.04 -0.14
N GLU A 116 -21.81 22.50 -0.53
CA GLU A 116 -22.28 22.52 -1.92
C GLU A 116 -23.74 23.02 -2.00
N ASP A 117 -24.17 23.58 -3.16
CA ASP A 117 -25.56 23.89 -3.37
C ASP A 117 -26.44 22.63 -3.29
N ASN A 118 -27.71 22.82 -2.93
CA ASN A 118 -28.60 21.69 -2.73
C ASN A 118 -29.00 20.99 -4.02
N ASN A 119 -29.13 21.73 -5.12
CA ASN A 119 -29.75 21.22 -6.33
C ASN A 119 -28.77 20.53 -7.25
N GLU A 120 -27.74 21.22 -7.68
CA GLU A 120 -26.76 20.76 -8.67
C GLU A 120 -25.51 20.17 -8.04
N GLY A 121 -25.20 20.52 -6.78
CA GLY A 121 -24.04 20.05 -6.04
C GLY A 121 -22.74 20.79 -6.39
N ASN A 122 -22.83 22.07 -6.79
CA ASN A 122 -21.66 22.90 -7.04
C ASN A 122 -20.97 23.25 -5.72
N PRO A 123 -19.69 22.90 -5.51
CA PRO A 123 -19.03 23.12 -4.22
C PRO A 123 -18.55 24.56 -4.05
N TYR A 124 -18.75 25.14 -2.87
CA TYR A 124 -18.08 26.35 -2.42
C TYR A 124 -16.65 26.01 -1.98
N SER A 125 -15.78 25.85 -2.97
CA SER A 125 -14.46 25.24 -2.81
C SER A 125 -13.53 26.06 -1.92
N GLN A 126 -12.81 25.37 -1.02
CA GLN A 126 -11.73 25.90 -0.20
C GLN A 126 -12.12 27.07 0.71
N PHE A 127 -13.39 27.18 1.08
CA PHE A 127 -13.84 28.18 2.01
C PHE A 127 -13.18 27.99 3.38
N LYS A 128 -12.60 29.08 3.91
CA LYS A 128 -12.00 29.13 5.24
C LYS A 128 -12.67 30.18 6.10
N TYR A 129 -13.08 29.79 7.29
CA TYR A 129 -13.45 30.72 8.35
C TYR A 129 -12.32 30.82 9.36
N ILE A 130 -11.80 32.02 9.55
CA ILE A 130 -10.63 32.30 10.37
C ILE A 130 -10.98 33.29 11.46
N PHE A 131 -10.50 33.03 12.68
CA PHE A 131 -10.61 33.97 13.80
C PHE A 131 -9.42 33.82 14.75
N SER A 132 -9.19 34.79 15.60
CA SER A 132 -8.17 34.73 16.65
C SER A 132 -8.77 35.03 18.02
N THR A 133 -8.35 34.26 19.02
CA THR A 133 -8.63 34.57 20.43
C THR A 133 -7.75 35.72 20.97
N GLY A 134 -6.71 36.10 20.23
CA GLY A 134 -5.83 37.25 20.51
C GLY A 134 -6.21 38.48 19.69
N ALA A 135 -5.36 39.51 19.82
CA ALA A 135 -5.58 40.81 19.21
C ALA A 135 -5.27 40.87 17.70
N TYR A 136 -4.64 39.85 17.13
CA TYR A 136 -4.25 39.79 15.73
C TYR A 136 -4.44 38.37 15.15
N ILE A 137 -4.47 38.27 13.82
CA ILE A 137 -4.46 37.03 13.07
C ILE A 137 -3.00 36.71 12.69
N ASP A 138 -2.53 35.51 13.02
CA ASP A 138 -1.22 35.02 12.59
C ASP A 138 -1.19 34.88 11.06
N SER A 139 -0.09 35.26 10.39
CA SER A 139 -0.02 35.38 8.93
C SER A 139 1.09 34.57 8.26
N LEU A 140 1.97 33.93 9.05
CA LEU A 140 3.08 33.16 8.47
C LEU A 140 2.57 31.89 7.80
N THR A 141 3.30 31.43 6.80
CA THR A 141 2.93 30.27 6.00
C THR A 141 4.11 29.33 5.81
N LEU A 142 3.80 28.07 5.48
CA LEU A 142 4.75 27.05 5.09
C LEU A 142 4.17 26.23 3.95
N GLY A 143 4.94 26.03 2.87
CA GLY A 143 4.52 25.23 1.71
C GLY A 143 5.44 24.06 1.43
N GLY A 144 4.93 23.13 0.64
CA GLY A 144 5.71 21.98 0.22
C GLY A 144 5.01 21.02 -0.70
N THR A 145 5.69 19.92 -1.00
CA THR A 145 5.21 18.83 -1.84
C THR A 145 5.27 17.51 -1.11
N LEU A 146 4.39 16.59 -1.50
CA LEU A 146 4.35 15.23 -0.98
C LEU A 146 4.69 14.24 -2.08
N LYS A 147 5.42 13.19 -1.72
CA LYS A 147 5.67 12.02 -2.54
C LYS A 147 5.45 10.76 -1.72
N ASP A 148 5.05 9.68 -2.37
CA ASP A 148 5.19 8.35 -1.76
C ASP A 148 6.65 7.90 -1.94
N ALA A 149 7.22 7.25 -0.93
CA ALA A 149 8.63 6.85 -0.97
C ALA A 149 8.87 5.64 -1.89
N TYR A 150 7.84 4.83 -2.14
CA TYR A 150 7.92 3.62 -2.94
C TYR A 150 7.04 3.67 -4.18
N ASN A 151 5.81 4.17 -4.07
CA ASN A 151 4.86 4.19 -5.16
C ASN A 151 5.05 5.44 -6.04
N LYS A 152 4.70 5.32 -7.32
CA LYS A 152 4.75 6.40 -8.29
C LYS A 152 3.86 7.59 -7.92
N GLU A 153 2.69 7.30 -7.37
CA GLU A 153 1.70 8.29 -6.98
C GLU A 153 1.52 8.34 -5.46
N VAL A 154 1.36 9.55 -4.93
CA VAL A 154 0.99 9.76 -3.54
C VAL A 154 -0.53 9.63 -3.39
N GLU A 155 -0.98 9.08 -2.28
CA GLU A 155 -2.40 8.98 -1.96
C GLU A 155 -3.01 10.37 -1.69
N SER A 156 -4.31 10.52 -1.98
CA SER A 156 -5.08 11.72 -1.61
C SER A 156 -5.35 11.79 -0.10
N PHE A 157 -5.80 12.93 0.40
CA PHE A 157 -6.13 13.16 1.81
C PHE A 157 -4.97 12.84 2.76
N VAL A 158 -3.80 13.38 2.45
CA VAL A 158 -2.64 13.32 3.35
C VAL A 158 -2.65 14.54 4.26
N SER A 159 -2.62 14.32 5.57
CA SER A 159 -2.50 15.36 6.57
C SER A 159 -1.05 15.79 6.74
N VAL A 160 -0.81 17.11 6.76
CA VAL A 160 0.51 17.69 7.02
C VAL A 160 0.44 18.49 8.30
N MET A 161 1.36 18.24 9.21
CA MET A 161 1.30 18.63 10.61
C MET A 161 2.59 19.28 11.08
N LEU A 162 2.45 20.25 11.96
CA LEU A 162 3.56 20.85 12.70
C LEU A 162 3.36 20.59 14.19
N TYR A 163 4.40 20.09 14.85
CA TYR A 163 4.48 19.92 16.29
C TYR A 163 5.48 20.91 16.85
N ASP A 164 5.15 21.60 17.95
CA ASP A 164 6.05 22.53 18.64
C ASP A 164 7.31 21.80 19.13
N VAL A 165 8.47 22.40 18.91
CA VAL A 165 9.76 21.91 19.41
C VAL A 165 10.25 22.87 20.49
N ASN A 166 9.99 22.51 21.72
CA ASN A 166 10.36 23.23 22.95
C ASN A 166 11.11 22.30 23.92
N ASP A 167 11.40 22.75 25.11
CA ASP A 167 12.17 22.00 26.13
C ASP A 167 11.46 20.70 26.58
N THR A 168 10.16 20.59 26.38
CA THR A 168 9.37 19.40 26.73
C THR A 168 9.14 18.45 25.55
N PHE A 169 9.67 18.78 24.37
CA PHE A 169 9.48 18.00 23.15
C PHE A 169 10.00 16.56 23.32
N LYS A 170 9.19 15.62 22.85
CA LYS A 170 9.54 14.18 22.75
C LYS A 170 9.17 13.66 21.38
N ASP A 171 9.96 12.74 20.84
CA ASP A 171 9.66 12.11 19.55
C ASP A 171 8.33 11.34 19.54
N SER A 172 7.80 10.98 20.71
CA SER A 172 6.51 10.31 20.85
C SER A 172 5.28 11.19 20.58
N VAL A 173 5.45 12.51 20.36
CA VAL A 173 4.32 13.45 20.12
C VAL A 173 3.40 12.98 18.99
N VAL A 174 3.94 12.40 17.91
CA VAL A 174 3.14 11.93 16.75
C VAL A 174 2.17 10.81 17.09
N TYR A 175 2.41 10.06 18.17
CA TYR A 175 1.56 8.95 18.61
C TYR A 175 0.49 9.39 19.61
N ASN A 176 0.77 10.41 20.41
CA ASN A 176 0.00 10.69 21.62
C ASN A 176 -0.64 12.07 21.64
N GLU A 177 -0.07 13.05 20.93
CA GLU A 177 -0.48 14.44 21.02
C GLU A 177 -1.10 14.93 19.71
N ASN A 178 -1.93 15.96 19.81
CA ASN A 178 -2.41 16.66 18.63
C ASN A 178 -1.31 17.62 18.12
N PRO A 179 -1.18 17.79 16.79
CA PRO A 179 -0.25 18.76 16.24
C PRO A 179 -0.66 20.19 16.60
N ARG A 180 0.32 21.11 16.59
CA ARG A 180 0.05 22.53 16.75
C ARG A 180 -0.70 23.10 15.56
N TYR A 181 -0.35 22.69 14.34
CA TYR A 181 -1.01 23.09 13.09
C TYR A 181 -1.20 21.88 12.20
N ILE A 182 -2.28 21.88 11.45
CA ILE A 182 -2.63 20.81 10.50
C ILE A 182 -3.24 21.39 9.23
N THR A 183 -2.90 20.80 8.10
CA THR A 183 -3.59 20.96 6.82
C THR A 183 -3.73 19.60 6.15
N ASN A 184 -4.41 19.55 5.00
CA ASN A 184 -4.59 18.31 4.25
C ASN A 184 -4.50 18.61 2.75
N THR A 185 -4.06 17.63 1.96
CA THR A 185 -3.96 17.77 0.49
C THR A 185 -5.29 17.62 -0.22
N LEU A 186 -6.36 17.24 0.47
CA LEU A 186 -7.68 16.98 -0.11
C LEU A 186 -7.65 15.93 -1.25
N ASP A 187 -8.50 16.06 -2.27
CA ASP A 187 -8.79 14.99 -3.22
C ASP A 187 -7.62 14.60 -4.16
N SER A 188 -6.77 15.55 -4.56
CA SER A 188 -5.75 15.26 -5.59
C SER A 188 -4.47 16.07 -5.51
N ALA A 189 -4.36 17.01 -4.58
CA ALA A 189 -3.21 17.89 -4.50
C ALA A 189 -1.99 17.17 -3.94
N LYS A 190 -0.87 17.24 -4.67
CA LYS A 190 0.46 16.79 -4.20
C LYS A 190 1.20 17.87 -3.43
N THR A 191 0.64 19.08 -3.38
CA THR A 191 1.18 20.23 -2.68
C THR A 191 0.38 20.51 -1.42
N PHE A 192 1.03 21.06 -0.42
CA PHE A 192 0.37 21.51 0.79
C PHE A 192 0.77 22.95 1.14
N LYS A 193 -0.12 23.64 1.84
CA LYS A 193 0.15 24.95 2.43
C LYS A 193 -0.46 25.00 3.83
N LEU A 194 0.40 25.20 4.81
CA LEU A 194 0.02 25.55 6.18
C LEU A 194 -0.01 27.07 6.29
N GLU A 195 -1.04 27.61 6.89
CA GLU A 195 -1.27 29.06 7.01
C GLU A 195 -1.60 29.43 8.45
N ASN A 196 -1.57 30.71 8.73
CA ASN A 196 -1.86 31.27 10.05
C ASN A 196 -0.91 30.73 11.14
N LEU A 197 0.37 30.65 10.80
CA LEU A 197 1.41 30.10 11.67
C LEU A 197 2.04 31.20 12.51
N LYS A 198 2.53 30.85 13.69
CA LYS A 198 3.42 31.64 14.50
C LYS A 198 4.87 31.36 14.18
N ALA A 199 5.72 32.35 14.45
CA ALA A 199 7.17 32.16 14.47
C ALA A 199 7.52 31.13 15.55
N GLY A 200 8.42 30.18 15.20
CA GLY A 200 8.82 29.13 16.13
C GLY A 200 9.60 28.01 15.44
N LYS A 201 9.95 27.01 16.24
CA LYS A 201 10.65 25.80 15.80
C LYS A 201 9.69 24.61 15.82
N TYR A 202 9.64 23.87 14.74
CA TYR A 202 8.65 22.83 14.53
C TYR A 202 9.25 21.54 13.99
N LEU A 203 8.62 20.41 14.34
CA LEU A 203 8.76 19.14 13.62
C LEU A 203 7.69 19.09 12.52
N LEU A 204 8.12 18.94 11.25
CA LEU A 204 7.23 18.76 10.11
C LEU A 204 7.02 17.27 9.85
N VAL A 205 5.75 16.84 9.87
CA VAL A 205 5.28 15.47 9.62
C VAL A 205 4.16 15.49 8.59
N ALA A 206 4.18 14.54 7.67
CA ALA A 206 3.05 14.22 6.82
C ALA A 206 2.53 12.82 7.18
N MET A 207 1.23 12.60 7.13
CA MET A 207 0.62 11.33 7.50
C MET A 207 -0.59 11.02 6.64
N LYS A 208 -0.62 9.81 6.08
CA LYS A 208 -1.86 9.23 5.60
C LYS A 208 -2.55 8.60 6.79
N ASP A 209 -3.44 9.37 7.40
CA ASP A 209 -4.18 9.00 8.61
C ASP A 209 -5.51 8.34 8.24
N TYR A 210 -5.57 7.01 8.33
CA TYR A 210 -6.78 6.26 8.00
C TYR A 210 -7.85 6.31 9.09
N ASN A 211 -7.48 6.72 10.31
CA ASN A 211 -8.42 6.84 11.43
C ASN A 211 -8.93 8.28 11.59
N SER A 212 -8.36 9.26 10.89
CA SER A 212 -8.69 10.70 10.98
C SER A 212 -8.60 11.24 12.40
N ASN A 213 -7.57 10.84 13.16
CA ASN A 213 -7.39 11.24 14.55
C ASN A 213 -6.11 12.05 14.81
N ALA A 214 -5.37 12.39 13.74
CA ALA A 214 -4.09 13.11 13.76
C ALA A 214 -3.01 12.45 14.65
N LYS A 215 -3.10 11.14 14.87
CA LYS A 215 -2.14 10.33 15.64
C LYS A 215 -1.66 9.16 14.83
N PHE A 216 -0.34 9.00 14.78
CA PHE A 216 0.27 7.95 13.96
C PHE A 216 -0.02 6.55 14.51
N ASN A 217 -0.65 5.73 13.69
CA ASN A 217 -0.86 4.31 13.93
C ASN A 217 0.06 3.48 13.03
N LEU A 218 1.06 2.85 13.62
CA LEU A 218 2.06 2.03 12.92
C LEU A 218 1.43 0.89 12.09
N GLU A 219 0.26 0.40 12.51
CA GLU A 219 -0.42 -0.69 11.83
C GLU A 219 -1.09 -0.25 10.52
N LYS A 220 -1.68 0.95 10.51
CA LYS A 220 -2.54 1.39 9.40
C LYS A 220 -1.92 2.49 8.56
N ASP A 221 -1.31 3.48 9.21
CA ASP A 221 -0.94 4.73 8.59
C ASP A 221 0.40 4.67 7.84
N LYS A 222 0.59 5.61 6.90
CA LYS A 222 1.89 5.97 6.36
C LYS A 222 2.35 7.28 7.00
N ILE A 223 3.65 7.43 7.19
CA ILE A 223 4.28 8.61 7.76
C ILE A 223 5.41 9.10 6.86
N GLY A 224 5.60 10.40 6.83
CA GLY A 224 6.77 11.07 6.28
C GLY A 224 7.18 12.20 7.22
N PHE A 225 8.46 12.47 7.35
CA PHE A 225 8.95 13.50 8.26
C PHE A 225 10.25 14.14 7.77
N ARG A 226 10.53 15.35 8.27
CA ARG A 226 11.85 15.97 8.10
C ARG A 226 12.73 15.61 9.29
N LYS A 227 13.98 15.15 9.01
CA LYS A 227 14.95 14.85 10.08
C LYS A 227 15.31 16.09 10.90
N GLN A 228 15.55 17.21 10.22
CA GLN A 228 15.83 18.49 10.86
C GLN A 228 14.55 19.21 11.20
N PHE A 229 14.49 19.78 12.39
CA PHE A 229 13.43 20.70 12.75
C PHE A 229 13.47 21.93 11.85
N ILE A 230 12.31 22.47 11.57
CA ILE A 230 12.16 23.67 10.75
C ILE A 230 11.91 24.90 11.64
N THR A 231 12.40 26.05 11.22
CA THR A 231 12.13 27.33 11.89
C THR A 231 11.28 28.19 10.97
N ILE A 232 10.23 28.77 11.49
CA ILE A 232 9.33 29.70 10.79
C ILE A 232 9.54 31.09 11.40
N PRO A 233 9.65 32.16 10.57
CA PRO A 233 9.50 32.20 9.11
C PRO A 233 10.72 31.66 8.34
N ASN A 234 10.45 31.08 7.18
CA ASN A 234 11.46 30.79 6.17
C ASN A 234 10.81 30.71 4.78
N ASP A 235 11.61 30.79 3.72
CA ASP A 235 11.17 30.75 2.31
C ASP A 235 11.38 29.38 1.66
N THR A 236 11.65 28.33 2.45
CA THR A 236 11.95 27.00 1.96
C THR A 236 10.68 26.24 1.58
N THR A 237 10.65 25.66 0.39
CA THR A 237 9.64 24.68 -0.01
C THR A 237 10.12 23.28 0.41
N TYR A 238 9.31 22.55 1.16
CA TYR A 238 9.69 21.26 1.73
C TYR A 238 9.09 20.10 0.93
N GLU A 239 9.92 19.12 0.57
CA GLU A 239 9.44 17.82 0.08
C GLU A 239 9.39 16.85 1.26
N VAL A 240 8.25 16.17 1.42
CA VAL A 240 8.08 15.10 2.43
C VAL A 240 7.66 13.81 1.72
N LYS A 241 8.41 12.74 1.98
CA LYS A 241 8.17 11.42 1.40
C LYS A 241 7.47 10.53 2.42
N LEU A 242 6.29 10.00 2.05
CA LEU A 242 5.51 9.09 2.89
C LEU A 242 5.94 7.65 2.66
N PHE A 243 6.06 6.90 3.72
CA PHE A 243 6.33 5.47 3.70
C PHE A 243 5.50 4.74 4.76
N LYS A 244 5.27 3.46 4.52
CA LYS A 244 4.70 2.56 5.51
C LYS A 244 5.83 1.96 6.31
N GLU A 245 5.87 2.20 7.63
CA GLU A 245 6.89 1.57 8.47
C GLU A 245 6.69 0.06 8.56
N VAL A 246 7.80 -0.66 8.60
CA VAL A 246 7.80 -2.08 8.94
C VAL A 246 7.70 -2.21 10.45
N ARG A 247 6.70 -2.93 10.93
CA ARG A 247 6.52 -3.18 12.36
C ARG A 247 7.69 -4.00 12.92
N PRO A 248 8.12 -3.76 14.15
CA PRO A 248 9.05 -4.66 14.84
C PRO A 248 8.52 -6.10 14.82
N PHE A 249 9.42 -7.06 14.67
CA PHE A 249 9.01 -8.46 14.71
C PHE A 249 8.38 -8.80 16.06
N LYS A 250 7.22 -9.46 15.99
CA LYS A 250 6.51 -10.00 17.15
C LYS A 250 5.78 -11.26 16.73
N ALA A 251 6.05 -12.35 17.40
CA ALA A 251 5.33 -13.60 17.20
C ALA A 251 4.10 -13.66 18.12
N PHE A 252 3.05 -14.32 17.64
CA PHE A 252 1.84 -14.58 18.38
C PHE A 252 1.78 -16.05 18.79
N LYS A 253 0.77 -16.41 19.59
CA LYS A 253 0.58 -17.78 20.08
C LYS A 253 0.50 -18.76 18.91
N PRO A 254 1.33 -19.83 18.90
CA PRO A 254 1.29 -20.83 17.85
C PRO A 254 -0.05 -21.60 17.85
N ILE A 255 -0.46 -22.02 16.67
CA ILE A 255 -1.67 -22.79 16.44
C ILE A 255 -1.28 -24.11 15.79
N GLN A 256 -1.67 -25.24 16.38
CA GLN A 256 -1.46 -26.54 15.75
C GLN A 256 -2.36 -26.67 14.53
N ALA A 257 -1.76 -26.79 13.35
CA ALA A 257 -2.45 -26.83 12.06
C ALA A 257 -2.71 -28.26 11.57
N SER A 258 -1.83 -29.20 11.96
CA SER A 258 -1.95 -30.62 11.68
C SER A 258 -1.24 -31.42 12.77
N GLU A 259 -1.19 -32.75 12.65
CA GLU A 259 -0.52 -33.61 13.63
C GLU A 259 0.94 -33.19 13.86
N ASN A 260 1.64 -32.74 12.82
CA ASN A 260 3.09 -32.49 12.85
C ASN A 260 3.49 -31.09 12.40
N ARG A 261 2.56 -30.13 12.45
CA ARG A 261 2.81 -28.77 12.01
C ARG A 261 2.13 -27.73 12.87
N LEU A 262 2.86 -26.67 13.20
CA LEU A 262 2.33 -25.46 13.83
C LEU A 262 2.34 -24.31 12.83
N PHE A 263 1.36 -23.42 12.95
CA PHE A 263 1.44 -22.06 12.44
C PHE A 263 1.88 -21.13 13.54
N LEU A 264 2.87 -20.31 13.27
CA LEU A 264 3.30 -19.21 14.12
C LEU A 264 2.98 -17.89 13.41
N PRO A 265 1.82 -17.27 13.72
CA PRO A 265 1.53 -15.94 13.21
C PRO A 265 2.53 -14.92 13.74
N TYR A 266 2.87 -13.95 12.92
CA TYR A 266 3.79 -12.87 13.30
C TYR A 266 3.41 -11.55 12.64
N GLU A 267 3.95 -10.47 13.13
CA GLU A 267 4.00 -9.17 12.45
C GLU A 267 5.45 -8.74 12.26
N GLY A 268 5.69 -7.83 11.33
CA GLY A 268 7.03 -7.42 10.93
C GLY A 268 7.70 -8.41 9.96
N LYS A 269 9.02 -8.33 9.80
CA LYS A 269 9.81 -9.25 8.96
C LYS A 269 10.27 -10.44 9.81
N ALA A 270 10.02 -11.67 9.38
CA ALA A 270 10.40 -12.91 10.10
C ALA A 270 11.74 -13.52 9.66
N ASP A 271 12.42 -12.92 8.67
CA ASP A 271 13.74 -13.33 8.24
C ASP A 271 14.70 -13.44 9.44
N LYS A 272 15.55 -14.47 9.45
CA LYS A 272 16.51 -14.75 10.53
C LYS A 272 15.90 -14.94 11.94
N ALA A 273 14.59 -15.15 12.08
CA ALA A 273 13.99 -15.50 13.37
C ALA A 273 14.49 -16.86 13.82
N LYS A 274 15.05 -16.94 15.02
CA LYS A 274 15.47 -18.21 15.63
C LYS A 274 14.29 -18.85 16.35
N ILE A 275 13.90 -20.03 15.89
CA ILE A 275 12.79 -20.79 16.43
C ILE A 275 13.33 -22.10 17.01
N THR A 276 12.93 -22.42 18.25
CA THR A 276 13.39 -23.61 18.94
C THR A 276 12.19 -24.32 19.56
N LEU A 277 11.93 -25.55 19.13
CA LEU A 277 10.90 -26.41 19.70
C LEU A 277 11.50 -27.24 20.84
N LYS A 278 10.78 -27.36 21.96
CA LYS A 278 11.28 -28.05 23.17
C LYS A 278 10.21 -28.95 23.77
N ASN A 279 10.69 -30.03 24.38
CA ASN A 279 9.92 -30.86 25.30
C ASN A 279 10.61 -30.83 26.68
N GLY A 280 10.16 -29.94 27.57
CA GLY A 280 10.89 -29.64 28.81
C GLY A 280 12.26 -29.04 28.52
N ALA A 281 13.34 -29.71 28.95
CA ALA A 281 14.71 -29.29 28.70
C ALA A 281 15.27 -29.75 27.34
N GLU A 282 14.65 -30.73 26.70
CA GLU A 282 15.08 -31.30 25.43
C GLU A 282 14.72 -30.40 24.24
N ILE A 283 15.70 -30.12 23.37
CA ILE A 283 15.48 -29.44 22.10
C ILE A 283 15.11 -30.48 21.04
N LEU A 284 13.96 -30.31 20.45
CA LEU A 284 13.46 -31.21 19.42
C LEU A 284 13.86 -30.74 18.02
N PRO A 285 14.25 -31.66 17.11
CA PRO A 285 14.44 -31.35 15.72
C PRO A 285 13.17 -30.77 15.10
N SER A 286 13.31 -29.62 14.47
CA SER A 286 12.19 -28.95 13.77
C SER A 286 12.70 -28.22 12.55
N MET A 287 11.82 -28.02 11.58
CA MET A 287 12.07 -27.26 10.37
C MET A 287 11.11 -26.10 10.28
N THR A 288 11.62 -24.92 9.94
CA THR A 288 10.81 -23.71 9.83
C THR A 288 10.70 -23.30 8.36
N THR A 289 9.48 -23.12 7.89
CA THR A 289 9.20 -22.68 6.52
C THR A 289 8.23 -21.50 6.54
N LYS A 290 8.17 -20.75 5.46
CA LYS A 290 7.20 -19.68 5.28
C LYS A 290 5.83 -20.26 4.93
N PHE A 291 4.76 -19.67 5.46
CA PHE A 291 3.42 -19.99 4.98
C PHE A 291 3.09 -19.08 3.79
N PRO A 292 2.77 -19.64 2.62
CA PRO A 292 2.50 -18.84 1.42
C PRO A 292 1.37 -17.82 1.65
N LYS A 293 1.54 -16.58 1.19
CA LYS A 293 0.52 -15.51 1.19
C LYS A 293 0.00 -15.06 2.58
N LYS A 294 0.68 -15.40 3.67
CA LYS A 294 0.30 -14.98 5.03
C LYS A 294 1.53 -14.69 5.87
N ASP A 295 1.43 -13.75 6.79
CA ASP A 295 2.46 -13.46 7.78
C ASP A 295 2.45 -14.52 8.88
N SER A 296 2.87 -15.72 8.51
CA SER A 296 2.97 -16.89 9.40
C SER A 296 4.13 -17.76 8.99
N LEU A 297 4.80 -18.35 9.97
CA LEU A 297 5.76 -19.41 9.77
C LEU A 297 5.11 -20.77 10.03
N GLN A 298 5.58 -21.79 9.37
CA GLN A 298 5.23 -23.18 9.61
C GLN A 298 6.38 -23.85 10.34
N ILE A 299 6.13 -24.50 11.46
CA ILE A 299 7.11 -25.26 12.23
C ILE A 299 6.73 -26.73 12.12
N TRP A 300 7.58 -27.49 11.46
CA TRP A 300 7.42 -28.92 11.24
C TRP A 300 8.21 -29.70 12.26
N PHE A 301 7.63 -30.78 12.79
CA PHE A 301 8.27 -31.65 13.77
C PHE A 301 7.88 -33.11 13.56
N LYS A 302 8.73 -34.04 14.03
CA LYS A 302 8.45 -35.48 13.94
C LYS A 302 7.33 -35.87 14.89
N PRO A 303 6.58 -36.95 14.60
CA PRO A 303 5.53 -37.45 15.49
C PRO A 303 6.06 -37.72 16.89
N LEU A 304 5.34 -37.23 17.90
CA LEU A 304 5.68 -37.35 19.32
C LEU A 304 4.45 -37.69 20.13
N LYS A 305 4.61 -38.54 21.14
CA LYS A 305 3.54 -38.85 22.11
C LYS A 305 3.79 -38.04 23.40
N VAL A 306 3.37 -36.77 23.36
CA VAL A 306 3.51 -35.82 24.48
C VAL A 306 2.24 -35.00 24.60
N ASP A 307 1.93 -34.51 25.79
CA ASP A 307 0.71 -33.71 26.05
C ASP A 307 0.89 -32.25 25.63
N SER A 308 2.10 -31.73 25.74
CA SER A 308 2.39 -30.33 25.42
C SER A 308 3.85 -30.15 24.97
N LEU A 309 4.09 -29.11 24.18
CA LEU A 309 5.40 -28.67 23.75
C LEU A 309 5.56 -27.16 24.01
N GLN A 310 6.82 -26.72 24.00
CA GLN A 310 7.21 -25.34 24.16
C GLN A 310 7.88 -24.84 22.88
N LEU A 311 7.58 -23.62 22.46
CA LEU A 311 8.18 -22.95 21.31
C LEU A 311 8.85 -21.65 21.78
N ALA A 312 10.17 -21.60 21.74
CA ALA A 312 10.94 -20.40 21.97
C ALA A 312 11.21 -19.69 20.64
N VAL A 313 10.96 -18.39 20.60
CA VAL A 313 11.13 -17.53 19.41
C VAL A 313 11.98 -16.34 19.80
N ALA A 314 13.06 -16.10 19.06
CA ALA A 314 13.92 -14.94 19.28
C ALA A 314 14.27 -14.27 17.96
N LYS A 315 14.12 -12.95 17.88
CA LYS A 315 14.61 -12.11 16.78
C LYS A 315 14.86 -10.70 17.28
N ASP A 316 16.03 -10.17 17.02
CA ASP A 316 16.47 -8.85 17.47
C ASP A 316 16.29 -8.68 18.99
N LYS A 317 15.45 -7.72 19.40
CA LYS A 317 15.08 -7.50 20.80
C LYS A 317 13.91 -8.35 21.28
N TYR A 318 13.22 -9.03 20.36
CA TYR A 318 12.05 -9.84 20.71
C TYR A 318 12.46 -11.22 21.23
N LYS A 319 11.84 -11.63 22.34
CA LYS A 319 11.88 -12.99 22.87
C LYS A 319 10.47 -13.38 23.30
N GLY A 320 10.02 -14.56 22.88
CA GLY A 320 8.71 -15.11 23.22
C GLY A 320 8.81 -16.59 23.48
N ASP A 321 8.17 -17.05 24.55
CA ASP A 321 8.06 -18.47 24.91
C ASP A 321 6.57 -18.83 24.97
N PHE A 322 6.20 -19.88 24.24
CA PHE A 322 4.81 -20.31 24.10
C PHE A 322 4.70 -21.78 24.47
N THR A 323 3.79 -22.08 25.38
CA THR A 323 3.41 -23.47 25.67
C THR A 323 2.08 -23.78 24.99
N PHE A 324 1.97 -24.92 24.33
CA PHE A 324 0.77 -25.37 23.65
C PHE A 324 0.55 -26.88 23.82
N LYS A 325 -0.72 -27.27 23.89
CA LYS A 325 -1.12 -28.68 23.99
C LYS A 325 -1.09 -29.33 22.62
N ILE A 326 -0.61 -30.58 22.56
CA ILE A 326 -0.66 -31.40 21.35
C ILE A 326 -2.02 -32.09 21.28
N LYS A 327 -2.62 -32.02 20.11
CA LYS A 327 -3.91 -32.66 19.78
C LYS A 327 -3.70 -33.65 18.65
N THR A 328 -4.46 -34.73 18.67
CA THR A 328 -4.56 -35.62 17.50
C THR A 328 -5.33 -34.92 16.41
N LEU A 329 -4.64 -34.58 15.32
CA LEU A 329 -5.20 -33.92 14.15
C LEU A 329 -4.90 -34.73 12.88
N LYS A 330 -5.48 -34.31 11.77
CA LYS A 330 -5.21 -34.92 10.46
C LYS A 330 -3.73 -34.76 10.10
N LYS A 331 -3.13 -35.80 9.53
CA LYS A 331 -1.77 -35.77 8.99
C LYS A 331 -1.71 -34.94 7.72
N ASP A 332 -0.61 -34.22 7.55
CA ASP A 332 -0.32 -33.61 6.25
C ASP A 332 -0.01 -34.67 5.20
N SER A 333 -0.15 -34.33 3.93
CA SER A 333 0.24 -35.19 2.80
C SER A 333 1.24 -34.44 1.93
N LEU A 334 2.21 -35.18 1.39
CA LEU A 334 3.11 -34.64 0.37
C LEU A 334 2.27 -34.36 -0.90
N LYS A 335 2.03 -33.09 -1.17
CA LYS A 335 1.43 -32.61 -2.43
C LYS A 335 2.48 -31.80 -3.16
N ILE A 336 2.62 -32.03 -4.43
CA ILE A 336 3.61 -31.39 -5.29
C ILE A 336 2.87 -30.77 -6.47
N SER A 337 3.10 -29.52 -6.75
CA SER A 337 2.51 -28.77 -7.85
C SER A 337 3.55 -27.95 -8.59
N ALA A 338 3.40 -27.80 -9.89
CA ALA A 338 4.24 -26.90 -10.66
C ALA A 338 3.76 -25.45 -10.51
N VAL A 339 4.71 -24.53 -10.45
CA VAL A 339 4.45 -23.08 -10.47
C VAL A 339 4.08 -22.64 -11.90
N GLN A 340 4.86 -23.10 -12.90
CA GLN A 340 4.59 -22.82 -14.30
C GLN A 340 3.74 -23.95 -14.92
N ASN A 341 2.78 -23.57 -15.74
CA ASN A 341 1.92 -24.49 -16.47
C ASN A 341 2.00 -24.20 -17.97
N SER A 342 2.33 -25.21 -18.76
CA SER A 342 2.39 -25.21 -20.22
C SER A 342 3.52 -24.37 -20.84
N ILE A 343 3.70 -23.11 -20.48
CA ILE A 343 4.75 -22.23 -21.01
C ILE A 343 5.78 -21.94 -19.92
N LEU A 344 7.06 -22.04 -20.29
CA LEU A 344 8.18 -21.64 -19.46
C LEU A 344 8.94 -20.51 -20.16
N ASN A 345 8.88 -19.32 -19.63
CA ASN A 345 9.57 -18.16 -20.18
C ASN A 345 11.09 -18.27 -19.99
N PHE A 346 11.88 -17.62 -20.85
CA PHE A 346 13.34 -17.73 -20.78
C PHE A 346 13.92 -17.15 -19.48
N ARG A 347 13.27 -16.17 -18.88
CA ARG A 347 13.70 -15.56 -17.61
C ARG A 347 13.28 -16.36 -16.38
N GLU A 348 12.46 -17.39 -16.52
CA GLU A 348 11.97 -18.21 -15.42
C GLU A 348 12.73 -19.53 -15.31
N ARG A 349 12.79 -20.10 -14.12
CA ARG A 349 13.19 -21.48 -13.86
C ARG A 349 11.95 -22.31 -13.66
N PHE A 350 11.94 -23.52 -14.21
CA PHE A 350 10.87 -24.46 -13.86
C PHE A 350 10.95 -24.77 -12.36
N THR A 351 9.84 -24.55 -11.66
CA THR A 351 9.80 -24.66 -10.20
C THR A 351 8.60 -25.49 -9.78
N ILE A 352 8.82 -26.41 -8.85
CA ILE A 352 7.75 -27.15 -8.16
C ILE A 352 7.69 -26.72 -6.70
N GLU A 353 6.46 -26.58 -6.20
CA GLU A 353 6.17 -26.28 -4.79
C GLU A 353 5.69 -27.54 -4.08
N THR A 354 6.07 -27.69 -2.82
CA THR A 354 5.67 -28.82 -2.01
C THR A 354 4.88 -28.37 -0.78
N ALA A 355 3.81 -29.10 -0.45
CA ALA A 355 2.99 -28.81 0.73
C ALA A 355 3.71 -29.13 2.06
N THR A 356 4.72 -29.97 2.02
CA THR A 356 5.59 -30.35 3.15
C THR A 356 7.03 -30.19 2.72
N PRO A 357 7.93 -29.70 3.60
CA PRO A 357 9.32 -29.40 3.19
C PRO A 357 10.04 -30.69 2.78
N LEU A 358 10.85 -30.61 1.72
CA LEU A 358 11.71 -31.69 1.30
C LEU A 358 12.98 -31.75 2.16
N THR A 359 13.46 -32.96 2.41
CA THR A 359 14.73 -33.21 3.10
C THR A 359 15.74 -33.94 2.22
N ARG A 360 15.26 -34.66 1.21
CA ARG A 360 16.10 -35.37 0.25
C ARG A 360 15.50 -35.29 -1.13
N PHE A 361 16.34 -35.14 -2.15
CA PHE A 361 15.98 -35.29 -3.54
C PHE A 361 17.10 -36.00 -4.30
N ASP A 362 16.71 -36.96 -5.15
CA ASP A 362 17.61 -37.81 -5.92
C ASP A 362 17.50 -37.45 -7.41
N ASN A 363 18.44 -36.66 -7.89
CA ASN A 363 18.47 -36.20 -9.29
C ASN A 363 18.63 -37.35 -10.28
N SER A 364 19.15 -38.52 -9.88
CA SER A 364 19.28 -39.67 -10.76
C SER A 364 17.91 -40.22 -11.21
N LYS A 365 16.88 -40.00 -10.38
CA LYS A 365 15.48 -40.37 -10.63
C LYS A 365 14.66 -39.27 -11.29
N ILE A 366 15.28 -38.14 -11.65
CA ILE A 366 14.63 -37.07 -12.38
C ILE A 366 15.21 -37.02 -13.78
N LYS A 367 14.35 -37.03 -14.78
CA LYS A 367 14.74 -37.00 -16.19
C LYS A 367 14.09 -35.81 -16.88
N LEU A 368 14.87 -35.11 -17.66
CA LEU A 368 14.42 -34.03 -18.52
C LEU A 368 14.71 -34.40 -19.97
N PHE A 369 13.70 -34.35 -20.80
CA PHE A 369 13.80 -34.64 -22.23
C PHE A 369 13.28 -33.45 -23.05
N ASN A 370 13.89 -33.24 -24.21
CA ASN A 370 13.37 -32.33 -25.23
C ASN A 370 12.32 -33.03 -26.09
N LYS A 371 11.77 -32.36 -27.12
CA LYS A 371 10.76 -32.90 -28.04
C LYS A 371 11.25 -34.14 -28.81
N ASP A 372 12.55 -34.27 -29.07
CA ASP A 372 13.17 -35.36 -29.81
C ASP A 372 13.59 -36.51 -28.85
N SER A 373 13.12 -36.50 -27.62
CA SER A 373 13.45 -37.47 -26.56
C SER A 373 14.94 -37.53 -26.22
N VAL A 374 15.68 -36.47 -26.49
CA VAL A 374 17.09 -36.32 -26.07
C VAL A 374 17.12 -35.81 -24.65
N ALA A 375 17.98 -36.40 -23.82
CA ALA A 375 18.19 -35.97 -22.45
C ALA A 375 18.83 -34.58 -22.39
N VAL A 376 18.32 -33.73 -21.50
CA VAL A 376 18.81 -32.37 -21.25
C VAL A 376 19.37 -32.33 -19.84
N ASP A 377 20.58 -31.82 -19.69
CA ASP A 377 21.21 -31.62 -18.38
C ASP A 377 20.54 -30.48 -17.62
N PHE A 378 20.41 -30.65 -16.31
CA PHE A 378 19.84 -29.67 -15.42
C PHE A 378 20.53 -29.66 -14.06
N LYS A 379 20.39 -28.53 -13.34
CA LYS A 379 20.78 -28.38 -11.93
C LYS A 379 19.53 -28.11 -11.10
N THR A 380 19.53 -28.59 -9.87
CA THR A 380 18.45 -28.34 -8.90
C THR A 380 18.93 -27.39 -7.81
N GLU A 381 18.04 -26.49 -7.41
CA GLU A 381 18.21 -25.60 -6.27
C GLU A 381 16.96 -25.68 -5.40
N TYR A 382 17.11 -25.96 -4.14
CA TYR A 382 15.99 -26.04 -3.20
C TYR A 382 16.03 -24.88 -2.21
N ASP A 383 14.95 -24.08 -2.25
CA ASP A 383 14.65 -23.09 -1.24
C ASP A 383 13.79 -23.76 -0.15
N ASP A 384 14.43 -24.11 0.95
CA ASP A 384 13.80 -24.80 2.07
C ASP A 384 12.78 -23.91 2.79
N PHE A 385 13.03 -22.61 2.84
CA PHE A 385 12.14 -21.67 3.50
C PHE A 385 10.83 -21.46 2.73
N ASN A 386 10.89 -21.32 1.40
CA ASN A 386 9.70 -21.20 0.54
C ASN A 386 9.16 -22.56 0.06
N GLN A 387 9.84 -23.67 0.35
CA GLN A 387 9.48 -25.04 -0.06
C GLN A 387 9.39 -25.19 -1.58
N GLN A 388 10.33 -24.60 -2.30
CA GLN A 388 10.40 -24.59 -3.76
C GLN A 388 11.64 -25.30 -4.28
N LEU A 389 11.46 -26.25 -5.20
CA LEU A 389 12.55 -26.90 -5.92
C LEU A 389 12.56 -26.39 -7.36
N SER A 390 13.61 -25.67 -7.71
CA SER A 390 13.82 -25.07 -9.03
C SER A 390 14.79 -25.89 -9.86
N PHE A 391 14.53 -25.94 -11.16
CA PHE A 391 15.36 -26.63 -12.15
C PHE A 391 15.95 -25.60 -13.11
N ASP A 392 17.27 -25.51 -13.12
CA ASP A 392 18.02 -24.65 -14.02
C ASP A 392 18.60 -25.48 -15.16
N PHE A 393 18.27 -25.15 -16.40
CA PHE A 393 18.72 -25.83 -17.61
C PHE A 393 18.71 -24.85 -18.80
N LYS A 394 19.49 -25.19 -19.83
CA LYS A 394 19.52 -24.42 -21.06
C LYS A 394 18.22 -24.62 -21.83
N LYS A 395 17.48 -23.54 -22.00
CA LYS A 395 16.23 -23.52 -22.78
C LYS A 395 16.53 -23.15 -24.22
N GLU A 396 15.94 -23.90 -25.17
CA GLU A 396 15.98 -23.58 -26.59
C GLU A 396 14.61 -23.02 -27.03
N PRO A 397 14.56 -22.13 -28.05
CA PRO A 397 13.29 -21.58 -28.55
C PRO A 397 12.44 -22.65 -29.24
N SER A 398 11.12 -22.49 -29.21
CA SER A 398 10.11 -23.39 -29.79
C SER A 398 10.30 -24.87 -29.42
N GLU A 399 10.77 -25.09 -28.21
CA GLU A 399 11.06 -26.44 -27.72
C GLU A 399 9.95 -26.92 -26.78
N LYS A 400 9.85 -28.24 -26.66
CA LYS A 400 8.95 -28.91 -25.71
C LYS A 400 9.77 -29.76 -24.76
N TYR A 401 9.60 -29.52 -23.48
CA TYR A 401 10.31 -30.23 -22.42
C TYR A 401 9.36 -31.15 -21.66
N THR A 402 9.83 -32.33 -21.32
CA THR A 402 9.12 -33.28 -20.46
C THR A 402 9.98 -33.60 -19.26
N PHE A 403 9.56 -33.18 -18.08
CA PHE A 403 10.12 -33.63 -16.81
C PHE A 403 9.41 -34.89 -16.36
N SER A 404 10.18 -35.94 -16.09
CA SER A 404 9.71 -37.18 -15.49
C SER A 404 10.40 -37.37 -14.15
N ILE A 405 9.64 -37.27 -13.07
CA ILE A 405 10.10 -37.45 -11.70
C ILE A 405 9.61 -38.80 -11.21
N MET A 406 10.52 -39.77 -11.09
CA MET A 406 10.19 -41.15 -10.72
C MET A 406 9.78 -41.24 -9.23
N PRO A 407 9.06 -42.28 -8.84
CA PRO A 407 8.72 -42.56 -7.45
C PRO A 407 9.96 -42.60 -6.56
N GLY A 408 9.88 -41.92 -5.40
CA GLY A 408 10.98 -41.84 -4.45
C GLY A 408 12.14 -40.94 -4.87
N ALA A 409 11.94 -40.06 -5.86
CA ALA A 409 12.91 -39.01 -6.21
C ALA A 409 12.92 -37.89 -5.17
N LEU A 410 11.80 -37.60 -4.56
CA LEU A 410 11.61 -36.53 -3.58
C LEU A 410 11.11 -37.13 -2.28
N THR A 411 11.77 -36.80 -1.17
CA THR A 411 11.35 -37.25 0.17
C THR A 411 11.17 -36.04 1.09
N ASP A 412 10.03 -35.99 1.76
CA ASP A 412 9.70 -34.89 2.66
C ASP A 412 10.25 -35.09 4.10
N TYR A 413 10.06 -34.08 4.94
CA TYR A 413 10.48 -34.08 6.33
C TYR A 413 9.81 -35.20 7.17
N LEU A 414 8.67 -35.70 6.74
CA LEU A 414 7.94 -36.78 7.38
C LEU A 414 8.22 -38.17 6.76
N GLU A 415 9.31 -38.31 5.97
CA GLU A 415 9.78 -39.54 5.32
C GLU A 415 8.80 -40.10 4.27
N ARG A 416 7.97 -39.27 3.67
CA ARG A 416 7.09 -39.67 2.57
C ARG A 416 7.71 -39.30 1.24
N SER A 417 7.53 -40.16 0.26
CA SER A 417 8.06 -39.96 -1.08
C SER A 417 6.96 -39.67 -2.09
N ASN A 418 7.36 -39.06 -3.20
CA ASN A 418 6.47 -38.82 -4.34
C ASN A 418 6.13 -40.11 -5.12
N ASP A 419 4.97 -40.10 -5.70
CA ASP A 419 4.61 -40.99 -6.81
C ASP A 419 5.23 -40.47 -8.13
N SER A 420 4.95 -41.17 -9.24
CA SER A 420 5.38 -40.72 -10.58
C SER A 420 4.73 -39.38 -10.93
N LEU A 421 5.54 -38.38 -11.31
CA LEU A 421 5.08 -37.06 -11.74
C LEU A 421 5.61 -36.75 -13.14
N ILE A 422 4.75 -36.21 -14.00
CA ILE A 422 5.13 -35.81 -15.36
C ILE A 422 4.66 -34.36 -15.56
N TYR A 423 5.60 -33.49 -15.96
CA TYR A 423 5.30 -32.11 -16.34
C TYR A 423 5.75 -31.86 -17.77
N LYS A 424 4.89 -31.21 -18.54
CA LYS A 424 5.16 -30.83 -19.93
C LYS A 424 5.15 -29.34 -20.07
N LEU A 425 6.22 -28.77 -20.60
CA LEU A 425 6.43 -27.33 -20.75
C LEU A 425 6.88 -27.05 -22.20
N GLY A 426 6.53 -25.88 -22.69
CA GLY A 426 7.02 -25.39 -23.98
C GLY A 426 7.67 -24.01 -23.81
N THR A 427 8.63 -23.70 -24.64
CA THR A 427 9.17 -22.35 -24.79
C THR A 427 8.59 -21.68 -26.03
N LYS A 428 8.48 -20.37 -26.01
CA LYS A 428 8.10 -19.55 -27.16
C LYS A 428 9.29 -19.34 -28.09
N GLU A 429 9.06 -18.76 -29.28
CA GLU A 429 10.13 -18.25 -30.14
C GLU A 429 10.83 -17.06 -29.47
N LEU A 430 12.10 -16.82 -29.81
CA LEU A 430 12.80 -15.62 -29.33
C LEU A 430 12.13 -14.34 -29.84
N ALA A 431 11.55 -14.39 -31.02
CA ALA A 431 10.80 -13.30 -31.63
C ALA A 431 9.50 -12.94 -30.89
N ASP A 432 9.00 -13.81 -29.99
CA ASP A 432 7.84 -13.49 -29.13
C ASP A 432 8.19 -12.58 -27.94
N TYR A 433 9.47 -12.33 -27.72
CA TYR A 433 9.97 -11.49 -26.64
C TYR A 433 10.56 -10.19 -27.20
N GLY A 434 10.69 -9.19 -26.34
CA GLY A 434 11.42 -7.97 -26.63
C GLY A 434 12.63 -7.83 -25.72
N ASN A 435 13.51 -6.91 -26.06
CA ASN A 435 14.67 -6.55 -25.25
C ASN A 435 14.61 -5.06 -24.90
N LEU A 436 15.06 -4.72 -23.71
CA LEU A 436 15.18 -3.34 -23.27
C LEU A 436 16.57 -3.11 -22.68
N THR A 437 17.30 -2.18 -23.26
CA THR A 437 18.56 -1.67 -22.71
C THR A 437 18.32 -0.31 -22.09
N VAL A 438 18.67 -0.17 -20.81
CA VAL A 438 18.56 1.08 -20.07
C VAL A 438 19.96 1.65 -19.80
N SER A 439 20.22 2.86 -20.29
CA SER A 439 21.43 3.62 -19.99
C SER A 439 21.15 4.60 -18.85
N LEU A 440 21.68 4.31 -17.67
CA LEU A 440 21.49 5.11 -16.45
C LEU A 440 22.42 6.34 -16.49
N GLN A 441 21.87 7.52 -16.26
CA GLN A 441 22.62 8.77 -16.20
C GLN A 441 22.41 9.49 -14.87
N ASN A 442 23.44 10.22 -14.44
CA ASN A 442 23.42 11.02 -13.20
C ASN A 442 23.13 10.21 -11.94
N ILE A 443 23.56 8.94 -11.90
CA ILE A 443 23.40 8.06 -10.75
C ILE A 443 24.19 8.61 -9.57
N LYS A 444 23.52 8.79 -8.44
CA LYS A 444 24.12 9.38 -7.23
C LYS A 444 25.06 8.41 -6.51
N ARG A 445 24.72 7.13 -6.50
CA ARG A 445 25.43 6.04 -5.80
C ARG A 445 25.00 4.67 -6.29
N PHE A 446 25.81 3.67 -6.01
CA PHE A 446 25.54 2.25 -6.24
C PHE A 446 25.62 1.48 -4.91
N PRO A 447 25.04 0.28 -4.82
CA PRO A 447 24.31 -0.44 -5.86
C PRO A 447 22.88 0.10 -6.08
N VAL A 448 22.29 -0.31 -7.22
CA VAL A 448 20.92 0.02 -7.55
C VAL A 448 20.14 -1.21 -8.00
N ILE A 449 18.86 -1.25 -7.67
CA ILE A 449 17.89 -2.19 -8.21
C ILE A 449 17.12 -1.45 -9.29
N VAL A 450 17.02 -2.05 -10.48
CA VAL A 450 16.25 -1.50 -11.59
C VAL A 450 15.11 -2.46 -11.89
N GLU A 451 13.88 -1.96 -11.85
CA GLU A 451 12.69 -2.79 -11.97
C GLU A 451 11.77 -2.32 -13.08
N LEU A 452 11.26 -3.29 -13.83
CA LEU A 452 10.14 -3.13 -14.75
C LEU A 452 8.86 -3.58 -14.03
N THR A 453 7.88 -2.69 -13.94
CA THR A 453 6.59 -2.97 -13.32
C THR A 453 5.45 -2.74 -14.30
N ASN A 454 4.29 -3.35 -14.04
CA ASN A 454 3.05 -2.96 -14.69
C ASN A 454 2.49 -1.65 -14.07
N GLU A 455 1.35 -1.17 -14.57
CA GLU A 455 0.65 0.02 -14.05
C GLU A 455 0.24 -0.11 -12.58
N LYS A 456 0.01 -1.33 -12.11
CA LYS A 456 -0.38 -1.60 -10.71
C LYS A 456 0.82 -1.63 -9.77
N GLY A 457 2.04 -1.59 -10.33
CA GLY A 457 3.28 -1.68 -9.55
C GLY A 457 3.78 -3.11 -9.29
N ASP A 458 3.14 -4.14 -9.89
CA ASP A 458 3.63 -5.51 -9.80
C ASP A 458 4.94 -5.63 -10.58
N ILE A 459 5.94 -6.24 -9.98
CA ILE A 459 7.29 -6.39 -10.55
C ILE A 459 7.25 -7.50 -11.60
N LEU A 460 7.65 -7.18 -12.83
CA LEU A 460 7.71 -8.10 -13.96
C LEU A 460 9.14 -8.55 -14.27
N ALA A 461 10.13 -7.68 -14.08
CA ALA A 461 11.54 -8.02 -14.19
C ALA A 461 12.38 -7.13 -13.27
N THR A 462 13.47 -7.68 -12.78
CA THR A 462 14.41 -6.97 -11.90
C THR A 462 15.83 -7.25 -12.35
N GLU A 463 16.64 -6.21 -12.38
CA GLU A 463 18.09 -6.29 -12.56
C GLU A 463 18.80 -5.53 -11.43
N TYR A 464 19.93 -6.06 -10.99
CA TYR A 464 20.76 -5.48 -9.94
C TYR A 464 22.09 -5.03 -10.50
N SER A 465 22.46 -3.79 -10.22
CA SER A 465 23.75 -3.26 -10.67
C SER A 465 24.59 -2.75 -9.50
N GLU A 466 25.79 -3.27 -9.37
CA GLU A 466 26.75 -2.83 -8.36
C GLU A 466 27.57 -1.60 -8.81
N SER A 467 27.70 -1.39 -10.11
CA SER A 467 28.50 -0.30 -10.67
C SER A 467 28.18 0.05 -12.12
N ASN A 468 27.50 -0.84 -12.86
CA ASN A 468 27.24 -0.64 -14.27
C ASN A 468 26.11 0.35 -14.50
N THR A 469 26.34 1.29 -15.41
CA THR A 469 25.31 2.23 -15.86
C THR A 469 24.46 1.69 -17.01
N LYS A 470 24.87 0.58 -17.63
CA LYS A 470 24.08 -0.11 -18.65
C LYS A 470 23.39 -1.32 -18.01
N VAL A 471 22.06 -1.36 -18.08
CA VAL A 471 21.22 -2.42 -17.53
C VAL A 471 20.40 -3.03 -18.68
N GLU A 472 20.43 -4.36 -18.81
CA GLU A 472 19.82 -5.06 -19.92
C GLU A 472 18.72 -6.00 -19.42
N PHE A 473 17.52 -5.81 -19.94
CA PHE A 473 16.37 -6.70 -19.74
C PHE A 473 16.13 -7.48 -21.03
N ASN A 474 16.80 -8.62 -21.15
CA ASN A 474 16.68 -9.46 -22.34
C ASN A 474 15.48 -10.41 -22.21
N LEU A 475 14.81 -10.68 -23.31
CA LEU A 475 13.71 -11.64 -23.43
C LEU A 475 12.58 -11.38 -22.41
N VAL A 476 12.14 -10.14 -22.30
CA VAL A 476 10.94 -9.78 -21.54
C VAL A 476 9.69 -10.03 -22.36
N GLU A 477 8.61 -10.42 -21.72
CA GLU A 477 7.31 -10.53 -22.39
C GLU A 477 6.83 -9.14 -22.83
N PRO A 478 6.29 -8.99 -24.05
CA PRO A 478 5.81 -7.72 -24.57
C PRO A 478 4.79 -7.08 -23.63
N SER A 479 5.06 -5.84 -23.23
CA SER A 479 4.18 -5.11 -22.31
C SER A 479 4.51 -3.61 -22.31
N LEU A 480 3.59 -2.82 -21.75
CA LEU A 480 3.83 -1.45 -21.38
C LEU A 480 4.38 -1.42 -19.94
N PHE A 481 5.65 -1.07 -19.82
CA PHE A 481 6.36 -1.07 -18.55
C PHE A 481 6.44 0.31 -17.92
N THR A 482 6.34 0.34 -16.60
CA THR A 482 6.85 1.43 -15.78
C THR A 482 8.24 1.04 -15.28
N LEU A 483 9.24 1.89 -15.54
CA LEU A 483 10.61 1.67 -15.09
C LEU A 483 10.86 2.48 -13.80
N ARG A 484 11.46 1.85 -12.81
CA ARG A 484 11.93 2.51 -11.58
C ARG A 484 13.33 2.03 -11.19
N LEU A 485 14.05 2.93 -10.52
CA LEU A 485 15.35 2.68 -9.94
C LEU A 485 15.26 2.87 -8.43
N ILE A 486 15.81 1.95 -7.67
CA ILE A 486 15.89 1.97 -6.22
C ILE A 486 17.36 2.01 -5.82
N TYR A 487 17.74 2.94 -4.95
CA TYR A 487 19.06 2.96 -4.35
C TYR A 487 19.08 1.99 -3.16
N ASP A 488 19.78 0.87 -3.31
CA ASP A 488 19.92 -0.16 -2.27
C ASP A 488 21.07 0.18 -1.34
N ASP A 489 20.79 1.03 -0.35
CA ASP A 489 21.81 1.62 0.53
C ASP A 489 22.46 0.60 1.47
N ASN A 490 21.78 -0.50 1.79
CA ASN A 490 22.25 -1.55 2.68
C ASN A 490 22.69 -2.84 1.97
N LYS A 491 22.57 -2.90 0.64
CA LYS A 491 23.01 -4.00 -0.24
C LYS A 491 22.28 -5.33 0.02
N ASN A 492 21.02 -5.27 0.40
CA ASN A 492 20.21 -6.45 0.67
C ASN A 492 19.36 -6.91 -0.53
N LYS A 493 19.40 -6.16 -1.66
CA LYS A 493 18.64 -6.41 -2.89
C LYS A 493 17.13 -6.28 -2.74
N GLU A 494 16.69 -5.57 -1.72
CA GLU A 494 15.29 -5.23 -1.46
C GLU A 494 15.17 -3.73 -1.18
N TRP A 495 14.01 -3.15 -1.44
CA TRP A 495 13.71 -1.81 -0.98
C TRP A 495 13.42 -1.79 0.51
N ASP A 496 14.03 -0.87 1.24
CA ASP A 496 13.80 -0.70 2.67
C ASP A 496 13.03 0.58 3.00
N SER A 497 11.95 0.37 3.75
CA SER A 497 11.13 1.45 4.27
C SER A 497 11.86 2.26 5.35
N GLY A 498 11.37 3.47 5.61
CA GLY A 498 11.85 4.32 6.70
C GLY A 498 11.38 3.86 8.08
N SER A 499 11.87 4.56 9.10
CA SER A 499 11.41 4.46 10.49
C SER A 499 11.46 5.82 11.17
N TYR A 500 10.34 6.26 11.70
CA TYR A 500 10.25 7.55 12.39
C TYR A 500 11.04 7.55 13.70
N ILE A 501 10.92 6.48 14.48
CA ILE A 501 11.61 6.34 15.77
C ILE A 501 13.13 6.33 15.59
N GLU A 502 13.62 5.63 14.55
CA GLU A 502 15.05 5.56 14.22
C GLU A 502 15.54 6.80 13.45
N LYS A 503 14.66 7.72 13.11
CA LYS A 503 14.96 8.88 12.25
C LYS A 503 15.57 8.48 10.89
N ARG A 504 15.21 7.30 10.41
CA ARG A 504 15.66 6.75 9.14
C ARG A 504 14.62 7.02 8.06
N GLN A 505 15.06 7.61 6.95
CA GLN A 505 14.22 7.74 5.75
C GLN A 505 14.17 6.42 4.99
N ALA A 506 13.13 6.22 4.20
CA ALA A 506 13.08 5.11 3.25
C ALA A 506 14.15 5.28 2.17
N GLU A 507 14.58 4.16 1.58
CA GLU A 507 15.46 4.17 0.43
C GLU A 507 14.84 4.92 -0.74
N GLU A 508 15.70 5.59 -1.49
CA GLU A 508 15.25 6.50 -2.56
C GLU A 508 14.82 5.70 -3.79
N VAL A 509 13.60 5.97 -4.25
CA VAL A 509 13.05 5.43 -5.50
C VAL A 509 12.88 6.55 -6.50
N VAL A 510 13.35 6.34 -7.72
CA VAL A 510 13.20 7.26 -8.84
C VAL A 510 12.44 6.55 -9.96
N TYR A 511 11.39 7.18 -10.45
CA TYR A 511 10.60 6.67 -11.56
C TYR A 511 11.02 7.32 -12.87
N PHE A 512 11.12 6.53 -13.92
CA PHE A 512 11.29 7.02 -15.28
C PHE A 512 10.05 7.83 -15.70
N SER A 513 10.26 8.87 -16.49
CA SER A 513 9.22 9.87 -16.77
C SER A 513 8.05 9.36 -17.61
N LYS A 514 8.24 8.30 -18.41
CA LYS A 514 7.25 7.79 -19.36
C LYS A 514 7.12 6.26 -19.26
N PRO A 515 5.97 5.69 -19.60
CA PRO A 515 5.86 4.25 -19.85
C PRO A 515 6.75 3.86 -21.04
N ILE A 516 7.28 2.64 -21.01
CA ILE A 516 8.13 2.07 -22.05
C ILE A 516 7.35 0.93 -22.71
N ASP A 517 7.03 1.08 -24.00
CA ASP A 517 6.39 0.05 -24.81
C ASP A 517 7.48 -0.89 -25.38
N VAL A 518 7.53 -2.11 -24.87
CA VAL A 518 8.42 -3.14 -25.40
C VAL A 518 7.57 -4.17 -26.13
N ARG A 519 7.74 -4.27 -27.45
CA ARG A 519 7.00 -5.19 -28.29
C ARG A 519 7.83 -6.42 -28.65
N ALA A 520 7.16 -7.45 -29.12
CA ALA A 520 7.77 -8.66 -29.62
C ALA A 520 8.77 -8.34 -30.75
N ASN A 521 9.93 -8.97 -30.72
CA ASN A 521 11.02 -8.79 -31.68
C ASN A 521 11.58 -7.35 -31.79
N TRP A 522 11.43 -6.55 -30.72
CA TRP A 522 11.99 -5.19 -30.66
C TRP A 522 13.16 -5.14 -29.68
N ASP A 523 14.20 -4.41 -30.09
CA ASP A 523 15.29 -3.97 -29.23
C ASP A 523 15.06 -2.49 -28.91
N VAL A 524 14.70 -2.20 -27.67
CA VAL A 524 14.37 -0.86 -27.21
C VAL A 524 15.54 -0.32 -26.38
N GLU A 525 15.99 0.88 -26.70
CA GLU A 525 17.00 1.59 -25.92
C GLU A 525 16.38 2.82 -25.24
N GLN A 526 16.65 2.97 -23.94
CA GLN A 526 16.18 4.10 -23.14
C GLN A 526 17.31 4.72 -22.33
N VAL A 527 17.35 6.03 -22.30
CA VAL A 527 18.23 6.79 -21.40
C VAL A 527 17.41 7.17 -20.18
N PHE A 528 17.83 6.70 -19.03
CA PHE A 528 17.21 7.04 -17.74
C PHE A 528 18.10 8.05 -16.99
N ASP A 529 17.81 9.33 -17.16
CA ASP A 529 18.41 10.40 -16.37
C ASP A 529 17.60 10.56 -15.07
N VAL A 530 18.20 10.23 -13.93
CA VAL A 530 17.54 10.26 -12.61
C VAL A 530 17.27 11.68 -12.11
N ASN A 531 17.82 12.70 -12.74
CA ASN A 531 17.53 14.11 -12.42
C ASN A 531 16.26 14.63 -13.09
N ILE A 532 15.73 13.92 -14.09
CA ILE A 532 14.47 14.29 -14.73
C ILE A 532 13.31 13.72 -13.88
N PRO A 533 12.54 14.58 -13.20
CA PRO A 533 11.44 14.10 -12.35
C PRO A 533 10.31 13.51 -13.21
N TYR A 534 9.69 12.46 -12.69
CA TYR A 534 8.42 11.99 -13.22
C TYR A 534 7.37 13.10 -13.09
N THR A 535 6.76 13.47 -14.20
CA THR A 535 5.63 14.40 -14.24
C THR A 535 4.40 13.60 -14.67
N PRO A 536 3.36 13.47 -13.83
CA PRO A 536 2.13 12.81 -14.22
C PRO A 536 1.49 13.54 -15.39
N GLU A 537 0.91 12.80 -16.32
CA GLU A 537 0.05 13.41 -17.33
C GLU A 537 -1.20 13.99 -16.63
N PRO A 538 -1.64 15.19 -17.00
CA PRO A 538 -2.89 15.74 -16.49
C PRO A 538 -4.04 14.79 -16.87
N LYS A 539 -4.84 14.41 -15.85
CA LYS A 539 -6.04 13.59 -16.03
C LYS A 539 -7.15 14.39 -16.67
#